data_15e2245ddb515fd050267054e0a284b7
#
_entry.id   15e2245ddb515fd050267054e0a284b7
#
_cell.length_a   1.000
_cell.length_b   1.000
_cell.length_c   1.000
_cell.angle_alpha   90.00
_cell.angle_beta   90.00
_cell.angle_gamma   90.00
#
_symmetry.space_group_name_H-M   'P 1'
#
loop_
_entity.id
_entity.type
_entity.pdbx_description
1 polymer ?
#
loop_
_entity_poly.entity_id
_entity_poly.type
_entity_poly.pdbx_seq_one_letter_code
_entity_poly.pdbx_strand_id
1 'polypeptide(L)'
;ILTMAMNIHMSTRFLQIKKDFPSKNNFEIISLTTSKMFWPILYTVLTTIFAFLSLIFSEIKPIIDFGWMMTFGLITSFIITFTLLPTLLNFAPTNNISVKKEQKSKITNLLSLISINNKNSIFLVTGIVIIFSITGISKLEVENSFINYFDKNTEIYKGMKLIDEELGGT
;
A
#
# COMPACT_ATOMS: atom_id res chain seq x y z
N ILE A 1 3.00 -4.86 5.15
CA ILE A 1 3.47 -3.63 4.47
C ILE A 1 2.62 -2.43 4.89
N LEU A 2 1.28 -2.46 4.74
CA LEU A 2 0.42 -1.31 5.06
C LEU A 2 0.51 -0.89 6.53
N THR A 3 0.45 -1.83 7.47
CA THR A 3 0.63 -1.58 8.92
C THR A 3 1.97 -0.91 9.23
N MET A 4 3.03 -1.36 8.57
CA MET A 4 4.36 -0.77 8.70
C MET A 4 4.39 0.67 8.18
N ALA A 5 3.75 0.94 7.04
CA ALA A 5 3.63 2.29 6.49
C ALA A 5 2.89 3.23 7.44
N MET A 6 1.75 2.81 8.01
CA MET A 6 1.00 3.59 9.00
C MET A 6 1.87 3.96 10.21
N ASN A 7 2.61 2.98 10.76
CA ASN A 7 3.48 3.19 11.91
C ASN A 7 4.64 4.15 11.59
N ILE A 8 5.25 4.04 10.40
CA ILE A 8 6.31 4.93 9.95
C ILE A 8 5.78 6.37 9.80
N HIS A 9 4.63 6.55 9.15
CA HIS A 9 4.04 7.88 8.99
C HIS A 9 3.72 8.53 10.34
N MET A 10 3.14 7.79 11.25
CA MET A 10 2.80 8.30 12.57
C MET A 10 4.05 8.63 13.40
N SER A 11 5.06 7.75 13.40
CA SER A 11 6.34 7.98 14.10
C SER A 11 7.11 9.16 13.52
N THR A 12 7.16 9.28 12.19
CA THR A 12 7.83 10.41 11.52
C THR A 12 7.13 11.72 11.86
N ARG A 13 5.79 11.72 11.87
CA ARG A 13 5.03 12.92 12.23
C ARG A 13 5.21 13.31 13.69
N PHE A 14 5.27 12.34 14.59
CA PHE A 14 5.60 12.57 15.99
C PHE A 14 6.96 13.27 16.15
N LEU A 15 8.00 12.76 15.47
CA LEU A 15 9.32 13.36 15.48
C LEU A 15 9.36 14.79 14.91
N GLN A 16 8.60 15.06 13.84
CA GLN A 16 8.47 16.39 13.27
C GLN A 16 7.82 17.36 14.26
N ILE A 17 6.66 17.01 14.83
CA ILE A 17 5.95 17.87 15.78
C ILE A 17 6.80 18.10 17.02
N LYS A 18 7.54 17.09 17.49
CA LYS A 18 8.46 17.26 18.62
C LYS A 18 9.60 18.23 18.32
N LYS A 19 10.12 18.24 17.09
CA LYS A 19 11.13 19.18 16.64
C LYS A 19 10.57 20.61 16.54
N ASP A 20 9.34 20.76 16.05
CA ASP A 20 8.69 22.05 15.87
C ASP A 20 8.27 22.69 17.22
N PHE A 21 7.95 21.84 18.21
CA PHE A 21 7.49 22.26 19.54
C PHE A 21 8.26 21.55 20.68
N PRO A 22 9.54 21.86 20.86
CA PRO A 22 10.39 21.16 21.85
C PRO A 22 9.96 21.37 23.30
N SER A 23 9.24 22.44 23.60
CA SER A 23 8.76 22.78 24.95
C SER A 23 7.46 22.07 25.35
N LYS A 24 6.76 21.42 24.41
CA LYS A 24 5.52 20.73 24.72
C LYS A 24 5.77 19.38 25.40
N ASN A 25 4.82 19.01 26.27
CA ASN A 25 4.85 17.71 26.93
C ASN A 25 4.62 16.58 25.88
N ASN A 26 5.23 15.43 26.12
CA ASN A 26 5.07 14.26 25.24
C ASN A 26 3.61 13.91 24.98
N PHE A 27 2.76 13.98 25.98
CA PHE A 27 1.32 13.70 25.86
C PHE A 27 0.64 14.65 24.85
N GLU A 28 0.95 15.94 24.88
CA GLU A 28 0.39 16.90 23.94
C GLU A 28 0.88 16.64 22.51
N ILE A 29 2.16 16.28 22.34
CA ILE A 29 2.73 15.95 21.04
C ILE A 29 2.08 14.70 20.46
N ILE A 30 1.87 13.67 21.28
CA ILE A 30 1.20 12.44 20.88
C ILE A 30 -0.24 12.72 20.46
N SER A 31 -0.98 13.48 21.27
CA SER A 31 -2.36 13.86 20.97
C SER A 31 -2.46 14.63 19.64
N LEU A 32 -1.58 15.61 19.41
CA LEU A 32 -1.51 16.34 18.15
C LEU A 32 -1.14 15.44 16.96
N THR A 33 -0.22 14.51 17.16
CA THR A 33 0.20 13.57 16.13
C THR A 33 -0.95 12.65 15.74
N THR A 34 -1.61 12.06 16.73
CA THR A 34 -2.73 11.15 16.55
C THR A 34 -3.88 11.85 15.82
N SER A 35 -4.25 13.05 16.27
CA SER A 35 -5.32 13.84 15.63
C SER A 35 -5.01 14.20 14.17
N LYS A 36 -3.77 14.63 13.88
CA LYS A 36 -3.37 15.00 12.51
C LYS A 36 -3.24 13.80 11.57
N MET A 37 -2.85 12.63 12.08
CA MET A 37 -2.64 11.44 11.27
C MET A 37 -3.88 10.55 11.15
N PHE A 38 -4.90 10.77 11.98
CA PHE A 38 -6.12 9.96 11.97
C PHE A 38 -6.79 9.94 10.60
N TRP A 39 -7.14 11.09 10.06
CA TRP A 39 -7.86 11.18 8.80
C TRP A 39 -7.08 10.64 7.59
N PRO A 40 -5.80 11.02 7.36
CA PRO A 40 -5.02 10.48 6.26
C PRO A 40 -4.89 8.94 6.32
N ILE A 41 -4.63 8.40 7.51
CA ILE A 41 -4.48 6.95 7.68
C ILE A 41 -5.84 6.26 7.53
N LEU A 42 -6.92 6.82 8.09
CA LEU A 42 -8.27 6.29 7.94
C LEU A 42 -8.68 6.19 6.47
N TYR A 43 -8.48 7.24 5.68
CA TYR A 43 -8.80 7.21 4.24
C TYR A 43 -7.99 6.15 3.50
N THR A 44 -6.70 5.99 3.82
CA THR A 44 -5.86 4.95 3.21
C THR A 44 -6.39 3.55 3.55
N VAL A 45 -6.77 3.32 4.80
CA VAL A 45 -7.33 2.04 5.24
C VAL A 45 -8.68 1.78 4.57
N LEU A 46 -9.58 2.77 4.54
CA LEU A 46 -10.89 2.63 3.92
C LEU A 46 -10.78 2.30 2.42
N THR A 47 -9.95 3.03 1.67
CA THR A 47 -9.76 2.75 0.24
C THR A 47 -9.24 1.34 0.00
N THR A 48 -8.33 0.86 0.86
CA THR A 48 -7.80 -0.50 0.77
C THR A 48 -8.83 -1.55 1.16
N ILE A 49 -9.64 -1.28 2.19
CA ILE A 49 -10.77 -2.14 2.57
C ILE A 49 -11.76 -2.27 1.41
N PHE A 50 -12.14 -1.16 0.76
CA PHE A 50 -13.04 -1.23 -0.40
C PHE A 50 -12.44 -2.04 -1.55
N ALA A 51 -11.12 -1.94 -1.79
CA ALA A 51 -10.44 -2.76 -2.78
C ALA A 51 -10.53 -4.26 -2.45
N PHE A 52 -10.32 -4.66 -1.20
CA PHE A 52 -10.47 -6.08 -0.80
C PHE A 52 -11.92 -6.55 -0.76
N LEU A 53 -12.85 -5.69 -0.34
CA LEU A 53 -14.28 -6.02 -0.38
C LEU A 53 -14.80 -6.22 -1.80
N SER A 54 -14.18 -5.58 -2.81
CA SER A 54 -14.56 -5.83 -4.21
C SER A 54 -14.32 -7.28 -4.65
N LEU A 55 -13.38 -7.99 -4.01
CA LEU A 55 -13.11 -9.41 -4.27
C LEU A 55 -14.26 -10.33 -3.84
N ILE A 56 -15.16 -9.87 -2.97
CA ILE A 56 -16.32 -10.64 -2.52
C ILE A 56 -17.30 -10.89 -3.68
N PHE A 57 -17.28 -10.03 -4.70
CA PHE A 57 -18.09 -10.20 -5.91
C PHE A 57 -17.48 -11.20 -6.91
N SER A 58 -16.34 -11.79 -6.59
CA SER A 58 -15.76 -12.88 -7.37
C SER A 58 -16.57 -14.17 -7.13
N GLU A 59 -16.76 -14.97 -8.16
CA GLU A 59 -17.41 -16.29 -8.04
C GLU A 59 -16.50 -17.36 -7.45
N ILE A 60 -15.22 -17.02 -7.19
CA ILE A 60 -14.18 -17.97 -6.74
C ILE A 60 -14.05 -17.88 -5.21
N LYS A 61 -14.47 -18.92 -4.50
CA LYS A 61 -14.50 -18.97 -3.03
C LYS A 61 -13.16 -18.61 -2.35
N PRO A 62 -11.98 -19.10 -2.75
CA PRO A 62 -10.70 -18.67 -2.15
C PRO A 62 -10.44 -17.16 -2.25
N ILE A 63 -10.89 -16.51 -3.31
CA ILE A 63 -10.74 -15.07 -3.51
C ILE A 63 -11.67 -14.30 -2.56
N ILE A 64 -12.90 -14.77 -2.37
CA ILE A 64 -13.85 -14.20 -1.42
C ILE A 64 -13.30 -14.29 0.01
N ASP A 65 -12.81 -15.47 0.41
CA ASP A 65 -12.26 -15.70 1.74
C ASP A 65 -11.03 -14.82 1.98
N PHE A 66 -10.16 -14.65 0.98
CA PHE A 66 -9.02 -13.74 1.03
C PHE A 66 -9.47 -12.29 1.22
N GLY A 67 -10.49 -11.82 0.51
CA GLY A 67 -11.06 -10.48 0.66
C GLY A 67 -11.52 -10.20 2.09
N TRP A 68 -12.23 -11.13 2.71
CA TRP A 68 -12.67 -11.03 4.09
C TRP A 68 -11.51 -11.02 5.08
N MET A 69 -10.57 -11.96 4.97
CA MET A 69 -9.39 -12.03 5.85
C MET A 69 -8.58 -10.74 5.82
N MET A 70 -8.34 -10.20 4.62
CA MET A 70 -7.59 -8.94 4.46
C MET A 70 -8.33 -7.75 5.06
N THR A 71 -9.64 -7.69 4.89
CA THR A 71 -10.48 -6.62 5.46
C THR A 71 -10.41 -6.62 6.99
N PHE A 72 -10.63 -7.76 7.63
CA PHE A 72 -10.51 -7.87 9.09
C PHE A 72 -9.09 -7.59 9.59
N GLY A 73 -8.08 -8.05 8.87
CA GLY A 73 -6.67 -7.78 9.18
C GLY A 73 -6.35 -6.27 9.16
N LEU A 74 -6.89 -5.53 8.19
CA LEU A 74 -6.71 -4.09 8.07
C LEU A 74 -7.41 -3.31 9.19
N ILE A 75 -8.64 -3.67 9.53
CA ILE A 75 -9.38 -3.06 10.64
C ILE A 75 -8.61 -3.27 11.95
N THR A 76 -8.18 -4.51 12.22
CA THR A 76 -7.40 -4.83 13.40
C THR A 76 -6.08 -4.06 13.44
N SER A 77 -5.35 -3.99 12.32
CA SER A 77 -4.11 -3.23 12.22
C SER A 77 -4.31 -1.74 12.48
N PHE A 78 -5.41 -1.16 11.99
CA PHE A 78 -5.75 0.24 12.25
C PHE A 78 -5.98 0.50 13.73
N ILE A 79 -6.79 -0.34 14.39
CA ILE A 79 -7.07 -0.23 15.83
C ILE A 79 -5.77 -0.34 16.63
N ILE A 80 -4.94 -1.33 16.33
CA ILE A 80 -3.65 -1.54 17.02
C ILE A 80 -2.72 -0.34 16.81
N THR A 81 -2.65 0.20 15.60
CA THR A 81 -1.80 1.37 15.31
C THR A 81 -2.21 2.58 16.15
N PHE A 82 -3.51 2.84 16.30
CA PHE A 82 -3.98 4.01 17.05
C PHE A 82 -4.08 3.80 18.57
N THR A 83 -4.01 2.58 19.05
CA THR A 83 -4.00 2.27 20.50
C THR A 83 -2.59 2.00 21.02
N LEU A 84 -1.88 1.08 20.37
CA LEU A 84 -0.57 0.61 20.87
C LEU A 84 0.54 1.61 20.57
N LEU A 85 0.62 2.18 19.37
CA LEU A 85 1.73 3.05 18.99
C LEU A 85 1.79 4.34 19.81
N PRO A 86 0.70 5.09 20.06
CA PRO A 86 0.71 6.24 20.95
C PRO A 86 1.15 5.88 22.38
N THR A 87 0.71 4.73 22.87
CA THR A 87 1.12 4.24 24.19
C THR A 87 2.61 3.95 24.25
N LEU A 88 3.17 3.28 23.23
CA LEU A 88 4.60 3.01 23.14
C LEU A 88 5.44 4.31 23.02
N LEU A 89 4.96 5.28 22.23
CA LEU A 89 5.63 6.57 22.09
C LEU A 89 5.66 7.37 23.40
N ASN A 90 4.68 7.18 24.28
CA ASN A 90 4.68 7.82 25.60
C ASN A 90 5.76 7.26 26.52
N PHE A 91 6.06 5.97 26.41
CA PHE A 91 7.14 5.31 27.17
C PHE A 91 8.53 5.51 26.57
N ALA A 92 8.62 5.99 25.33
CA ALA A 92 9.91 6.19 24.67
C ALA A 92 10.71 7.31 25.35
N PRO A 93 12.00 7.09 25.71
CA PRO A 93 12.85 8.12 26.27
C PRO A 93 13.14 9.17 25.21
N THR A 94 12.50 10.32 25.34
CA THR A 94 12.53 11.37 24.31
C THR A 94 13.61 12.44 24.54
N ASN A 95 14.38 12.34 25.64
CA ASN A 95 15.35 13.38 26.03
C ASN A 95 16.58 13.51 25.12
N ASN A 96 16.87 12.52 24.28
CA ASN A 96 18.05 12.51 23.41
C ASN A 96 17.74 12.12 21.96
N ILE A 97 16.54 12.40 21.45
CA ILE A 97 16.32 12.22 20.03
C ILE A 97 17.04 13.38 19.30
N SER A 98 18.34 13.19 19.12
CA SER A 98 19.06 13.93 18.08
C SER A 98 18.43 13.51 16.75
N VAL A 99 17.46 14.30 16.30
CA VAL A 99 16.95 14.15 14.93
C VAL A 99 18.15 14.43 14.04
N LYS A 100 18.85 13.37 13.65
CA LYS A 100 19.92 13.49 12.65
C LYS A 100 19.35 14.34 11.53
N LYS A 101 20.03 15.47 11.26
CA LYS A 101 19.72 16.34 10.13
C LYS A 101 19.43 15.40 8.95
N GLU A 102 18.24 15.50 8.37
CA GLU A 102 17.84 14.66 7.22
C GLU A 102 19.00 14.66 6.24
N GLN A 103 19.68 13.52 6.16
CA GLN A 103 20.75 13.34 5.20
C GLN A 103 20.03 13.27 3.86
N LYS A 104 19.90 14.43 3.19
CA LYS A 104 19.29 14.52 1.86
C LYS A 104 20.00 13.50 0.98
N SER A 105 19.37 12.38 0.75
CA SER A 105 19.90 11.37 -0.17
C SER A 105 20.18 12.05 -1.50
N LYS A 106 21.35 11.82 -2.09
CA LYS A 106 21.72 12.37 -3.40
C LYS A 106 20.65 12.03 -4.45
N ILE A 107 20.06 10.84 -4.34
CA ILE A 107 18.98 10.36 -5.22
C ILE A 107 17.72 11.23 -5.05
N THR A 108 17.29 11.47 -3.83
CA THR A 108 16.08 12.28 -3.55
C THR A 108 16.27 13.74 -4.04
N ASN A 109 17.48 14.30 -3.87
CA ASN A 109 17.80 15.63 -4.35
C ASN A 109 17.81 15.69 -5.89
N LEU A 110 18.39 14.69 -6.55
CA LEU A 110 18.41 14.57 -8.01
C LEU A 110 16.96 14.47 -8.56
N LEU A 111 16.14 13.58 -7.99
CA LEU A 111 14.73 13.43 -8.39
C LEU A 111 13.93 14.71 -8.18
N SER A 112 14.15 15.40 -7.06
CA SER A 112 13.53 16.70 -6.79
C SER A 112 13.91 17.75 -7.82
N LEU A 113 15.21 17.87 -8.18
CA LEU A 113 15.68 18.81 -9.19
C LEU A 113 15.12 18.49 -10.59
N ILE A 114 15.09 17.22 -10.98
CA ILE A 114 14.49 16.79 -12.25
C ILE A 114 13.00 17.15 -12.27
N SER A 115 12.29 16.89 -11.18
CA SER A 115 10.85 17.16 -11.08
C SER A 115 10.53 18.66 -11.19
N ILE A 116 11.32 19.51 -10.54
CA ILE A 116 11.09 20.95 -10.55
C ILE A 116 11.50 21.58 -11.89
N ASN A 117 12.67 21.22 -12.40
CA ASN A 117 13.21 21.85 -13.60
C ASN A 117 12.53 21.38 -14.89
N ASN A 118 12.09 20.13 -14.95
CA ASN A 118 11.55 19.51 -16.17
C ASN A 118 10.06 19.15 -16.06
N LYS A 119 9.27 19.95 -15.35
CA LYS A 119 7.83 19.69 -15.14
C LYS A 119 7.06 19.41 -16.44
N ASN A 120 7.34 20.17 -17.50
CA ASN A 120 6.64 20.02 -18.80
C ASN A 120 7.02 18.69 -19.48
N SER A 121 8.30 18.30 -19.42
CA SER A 121 8.77 17.02 -19.98
C SER A 121 8.17 15.83 -19.21
N ILE A 122 8.08 15.93 -17.88
CA ILE A 122 7.46 14.89 -17.05
C ILE A 122 5.97 14.77 -17.41
N PHE A 123 5.27 15.90 -17.56
CA PHE A 123 3.86 15.90 -17.93
C PHE A 123 3.63 15.24 -19.30
N LEU A 124 4.51 15.56 -20.28
CA LEU A 124 4.46 14.97 -21.61
C LEU A 124 4.71 13.44 -21.58
N VAL A 125 5.76 13.00 -20.85
CA VAL A 125 6.07 11.57 -20.68
C VAL A 125 4.92 10.84 -20.01
N THR A 126 4.34 11.42 -18.96
CA THR A 126 3.18 10.84 -18.27
C THR A 126 1.98 10.71 -19.23
N GLY A 127 1.72 11.72 -20.06
CA GLY A 127 0.69 11.66 -21.09
C GLY A 127 0.90 10.53 -22.09
N ILE A 128 2.14 10.36 -22.56
CA ILE A 128 2.51 9.25 -23.44
C ILE A 128 2.26 7.89 -22.75
N VAL A 129 2.70 7.74 -21.51
CA VAL A 129 2.49 6.50 -20.74
C VAL A 129 1.00 6.20 -20.58
N ILE A 130 0.17 7.21 -20.31
CA ILE A 130 -1.30 7.03 -20.20
C ILE A 130 -1.88 6.53 -21.54
N ILE A 131 -1.48 7.11 -22.68
CA ILE A 131 -1.94 6.67 -24.00
C ILE A 131 -1.53 5.22 -24.26
N PHE A 132 -0.27 4.85 -23.98
CA PHE A 132 0.18 3.46 -24.10
C PHE A 132 -0.58 2.52 -23.16
N SER A 133 -0.90 2.96 -21.94
CA SER A 133 -1.69 2.16 -20.99
C SER A 133 -3.10 1.91 -21.51
N ILE A 134 -3.77 2.92 -22.05
CA ILE A 134 -5.11 2.76 -22.62
C ILE A 134 -5.10 1.79 -23.81
N THR A 135 -4.11 1.91 -24.70
CA THR A 135 -3.98 0.98 -25.83
C THR A 135 -3.59 -0.43 -25.39
N GLY A 136 -2.84 -0.58 -24.30
CA GLY A 136 -2.51 -1.87 -23.69
C GLY A 136 -3.73 -2.54 -23.08
N ILE A 137 -4.56 -1.79 -22.35
CA ILE A 137 -5.79 -2.29 -21.73
C ILE A 137 -6.77 -2.83 -22.78
N SER A 138 -6.89 -2.14 -23.94
CA SER A 138 -7.78 -2.58 -25.01
C SER A 138 -7.36 -3.89 -25.70
N LYS A 139 -6.12 -4.34 -25.48
CA LYS A 139 -5.55 -5.60 -26.00
C LYS A 139 -5.41 -6.67 -24.93
N LEU A 140 -5.89 -6.42 -23.72
CA LEU A 140 -5.86 -7.39 -22.64
C LEU A 140 -6.91 -8.48 -22.90
N GLU A 141 -6.45 -9.69 -23.18
CA GLU A 141 -7.28 -10.88 -23.18
C GLU A 141 -7.23 -11.48 -21.79
N VAL A 142 -8.41 -11.67 -21.19
CA VAL A 142 -8.52 -12.34 -19.89
C VAL A 142 -8.57 -13.83 -20.18
N GLU A 143 -7.41 -14.47 -20.13
CA GLU A 143 -7.29 -15.91 -20.23
C GLU A 143 -7.54 -16.54 -18.85
N ASN A 144 -8.71 -17.14 -18.67
CA ASN A 144 -9.14 -17.73 -17.40
C ASN A 144 -8.93 -19.25 -17.36
N SER A 145 -8.06 -19.78 -18.23
CA SER A 145 -7.79 -21.21 -18.30
C SER A 145 -6.90 -21.66 -17.16
N PHE A 146 -7.44 -22.47 -16.25
CA PHE A 146 -6.69 -23.08 -15.16
C PHE A 146 -5.54 -23.98 -15.63
N ILE A 147 -5.58 -24.46 -16.87
CA ILE A 147 -4.58 -25.36 -17.45
C ILE A 147 -3.21 -24.69 -17.50
N ASN A 148 -3.16 -23.39 -17.77
CA ASN A 148 -1.91 -22.63 -17.91
C ASN A 148 -1.16 -22.38 -16.59
N TYR A 149 -1.76 -22.72 -15.44
CA TYR A 149 -1.07 -22.68 -14.13
C TYR A 149 -0.14 -23.88 -13.89
N PHE A 150 -0.27 -24.95 -14.69
CA PHE A 150 0.52 -26.17 -14.55
C PHE A 150 1.67 -26.19 -15.57
N ASP A 151 2.80 -26.76 -15.16
CA ASP A 151 3.93 -26.97 -16.08
C ASP A 151 3.48 -27.93 -17.21
N LYS A 152 3.78 -27.56 -18.46
CA LYS A 152 3.37 -28.27 -19.69
C LYS A 152 3.85 -29.72 -19.73
N ASN A 153 4.86 -30.08 -18.94
CA ASN A 153 5.42 -31.43 -18.87
C ASN A 153 4.69 -32.35 -17.88
N THR A 154 3.79 -31.79 -17.05
CA THR A 154 3.07 -32.56 -16.03
C THR A 154 1.93 -33.36 -16.64
N GLU A 155 1.64 -34.53 -16.06
CA GLU A 155 0.49 -35.37 -16.47
C GLU A 155 -0.85 -34.66 -16.25
N ILE A 156 -0.93 -33.80 -15.23
CA ILE A 156 -2.09 -32.96 -14.93
C ILE A 156 -2.37 -32.00 -16.10
N TYR A 157 -1.34 -31.30 -16.61
CA TYR A 157 -1.50 -30.42 -17.77
C TYR A 157 -2.01 -31.19 -19.00
N LYS A 158 -1.39 -32.33 -19.29
CA LYS A 158 -1.76 -33.16 -20.46
C LYS A 158 -3.19 -33.71 -20.35
N GLY A 159 -3.59 -34.14 -19.17
CA GLY A 159 -4.94 -34.62 -18.92
C GLY A 159 -5.99 -33.53 -19.01
N MET A 160 -5.75 -32.37 -18.41
CA MET A 160 -6.67 -31.25 -18.50
C MET A 160 -6.78 -30.69 -19.92
N LYS A 161 -5.67 -30.65 -20.66
CA LYS A 161 -5.65 -30.21 -22.05
C LYS A 161 -6.47 -31.14 -22.96
N LEU A 162 -6.37 -32.42 -22.73
CA LEU A 162 -7.18 -33.40 -23.47
C LEU A 162 -8.67 -33.21 -23.20
N ILE A 163 -9.05 -32.95 -21.96
CA ILE A 163 -10.43 -32.65 -21.57
C ILE A 163 -10.93 -31.37 -22.22
N ASP A 164 -10.10 -30.35 -22.25
CA ASP A 164 -10.42 -29.04 -22.85
C ASP A 164 -10.65 -29.16 -24.37
N GLU A 165 -9.77 -29.90 -25.07
CA GLU A 165 -9.83 -30.08 -26.51
C GLU A 165 -10.98 -31.01 -26.97
N GLU A 166 -11.30 -32.06 -26.17
CA GLU A 166 -12.27 -33.08 -26.59
C GLU A 166 -13.67 -32.92 -25.97
N LEU A 167 -13.80 -32.28 -24.82
CA LEU A 167 -15.06 -32.15 -24.07
C LEU A 167 -15.61 -30.71 -23.99
N GLY A 168 -14.97 -29.75 -24.62
CA GLY A 168 -15.54 -28.40 -24.81
C GLY A 168 -15.23 -27.41 -23.72
N GLY A 169 -14.08 -27.53 -23.07
CA GLY A 169 -13.51 -26.51 -22.19
C GLY A 169 -13.83 -26.68 -20.70
N THR A 170 -12.83 -26.39 -19.85
CA THR A 170 -12.96 -26.29 -18.39
C THR A 170 -13.03 -24.85 -17.94
#